data_0a73f2ea31fbce8db1649a67c0699a59
#
_entry.id   0a73f2ea31fbce8db1649a67c0699a59
#
_cell.length_a   1.000
_cell.length_b   1.000
_cell.length_c   1.000
_cell.angle_alpha   90.00
_cell.angle_beta   90.00
_cell.angle_gamma   90.00
#
_symmetry.space_group_name_H-M   'P 1'
#
loop_
_entity.id
_entity.type
_entity.pdbx_description
1 polymer ?
#
loop_
_entity_poly.entity_id
_entity_poly.type
_entity_poly.pdbx_seq_one_letter_code
_entity_poly.pdbx_strand_id
1 'polypeptide(L)'
;MKFALPLLSAALAAPLVAQPKPQYQVYALRYATIPGFRVAGLVEGADKDRKIDIAMMVWLVRGNGRNILVDSGFYHEKFFAQWHPTDFVKPSDTLKRVGLQPEDITDVIVTHMHWDHADGMDLFPKARIWIQKDELQYYAGEAWQSPRTHGGIDADDVLVAVKLNTQGRVGLVNGDAQEIFPGVTCYTGGKHTHASQFVGVNTAAGTVVLASDNVYLYENLEKHVPIAATLDRESNLRAQDRMKQLAGSPRLIIPGHDPAVMTNFPNPEVGVAKIQ
;
A
#
# COMPACT_ATOMS: atom_id res chain seq x y z
N MET A 1 68.25 -34.44 -7.51
CA MET A 1 67.29 -33.36 -7.47
C MET A 1 65.97 -33.86 -7.99
N LYS A 2 64.93 -33.99 -7.13
CA LYS A 2 63.58 -34.43 -7.51
C LYS A 2 62.72 -33.18 -7.57
N PHE A 3 62.21 -32.80 -8.72
CA PHE A 3 61.27 -31.73 -8.92
C PHE A 3 59.85 -32.23 -8.62
N ALA A 4 59.20 -31.66 -7.63
CA ALA A 4 57.76 -31.86 -7.36
C ALA A 4 56.98 -30.81 -8.16
N LEU A 5 56.07 -31.26 -9.03
CA LEU A 5 55.07 -30.41 -9.70
C LEU A 5 53.91 -30.12 -8.72
N PRO A 6 53.45 -28.85 -8.61
CA PRO A 6 52.26 -28.57 -7.83
C PRO A 6 51.01 -28.96 -8.61
N LEU A 7 50.11 -29.75 -8.03
CA LEU A 7 48.77 -30.02 -8.51
C LEU A 7 47.92 -28.73 -8.35
N LEU A 8 47.52 -28.13 -9.46
CA LEU A 8 46.54 -27.05 -9.47
C LEU A 8 45.12 -27.66 -9.34
N SER A 9 44.50 -27.52 -8.18
CA SER A 9 43.11 -27.90 -7.97
C SER A 9 42.20 -26.82 -8.57
N ALA A 10 41.57 -27.09 -9.71
CA ALA A 10 40.54 -26.23 -10.27
C ALA A 10 39.26 -26.44 -9.45
N ALA A 11 38.87 -25.47 -8.63
CA ALA A 11 37.58 -25.42 -7.99
C ALA A 11 36.49 -25.07 -9.04
N LEU A 12 35.68 -26.05 -9.40
CA LEU A 12 34.46 -25.82 -10.20
C LEU A 12 33.48 -25.02 -9.38
N ALA A 13 33.29 -23.73 -9.73
CA ALA A 13 32.21 -22.91 -9.21
C ALA A 13 30.87 -23.46 -9.75
N ALA A 14 30.07 -24.05 -8.89
CA ALA A 14 28.70 -24.44 -9.24
C ALA A 14 27.88 -23.17 -9.57
N PRO A 15 27.03 -23.18 -10.62
CA PRO A 15 26.19 -22.05 -10.91
C PRO A 15 25.24 -21.79 -9.73
N LEU A 16 25.21 -20.53 -9.26
CA LEU A 16 24.29 -20.07 -8.24
C LEU A 16 22.89 -20.06 -8.87
N VAL A 17 22.10 -21.11 -8.63
CA VAL A 17 20.68 -21.14 -9.04
C VAL A 17 19.95 -20.13 -8.17
N ALA A 18 19.46 -19.05 -8.77
CA ALA A 18 18.66 -18.06 -8.07
C ALA A 18 17.45 -18.75 -7.44
N GLN A 19 17.31 -18.63 -6.11
CA GLN A 19 16.14 -19.17 -5.41
C GLN A 19 14.88 -18.48 -5.92
N PRO A 20 13.80 -19.22 -6.17
CA PRO A 20 12.55 -18.62 -6.60
C PRO A 20 12.05 -17.64 -5.53
N LYS A 21 11.56 -16.48 -5.96
CA LYS A 21 11.00 -15.49 -5.03
C LYS A 21 9.83 -16.10 -4.25
N PRO A 22 9.72 -15.82 -2.93
CA PRO A 22 8.57 -16.26 -2.14
C PRO A 22 7.25 -15.81 -2.77
N GLN A 23 6.23 -16.64 -2.65
CA GLN A 23 4.87 -16.34 -3.07
C GLN A 23 4.04 -15.98 -1.85
N TYR A 24 3.24 -14.92 -1.97
CA TYR A 24 2.38 -14.42 -0.91
C TYR A 24 0.91 -14.64 -1.26
N GLN A 25 0.09 -14.75 -0.23
CA GLN A 25 -1.36 -14.57 -0.30
C GLN A 25 -1.68 -13.10 -0.05
N VAL A 26 -2.67 -12.57 -0.75
CA VAL A 26 -3.09 -11.17 -0.65
C VAL A 26 -4.58 -11.10 -0.39
N TYR A 27 -4.97 -10.32 0.61
CA TYR A 27 -6.36 -10.09 1.00
C TYR A 27 -6.62 -8.59 1.09
N ALA A 28 -7.80 -8.14 0.64
CA ALA A 28 -8.33 -6.84 0.98
C ALA A 28 -9.29 -6.99 2.17
N LEU A 29 -9.10 -6.17 3.20
CA LEU A 29 -9.92 -6.15 4.41
C LEU A 29 -10.66 -4.81 4.46
N ARG A 30 -11.97 -4.82 4.17
CA ARG A 30 -12.80 -3.62 4.27
C ARG A 30 -13.10 -3.35 5.75
N TYR A 31 -12.75 -2.14 6.20
CA TYR A 31 -12.97 -1.72 7.57
C TYR A 31 -14.09 -0.67 7.71
N ALA A 32 -14.48 0.00 6.61
CA ALA A 32 -15.61 0.91 6.57
C ALA A 32 -16.13 1.13 5.14
N THR A 33 -17.24 1.83 5.04
CA THR A 33 -17.78 2.38 3.79
C THR A 33 -18.04 3.87 4.00
N ILE A 34 -17.62 4.74 3.07
CA ILE A 34 -18.03 6.14 3.06
C ILE A 34 -19.11 6.30 1.99
N PRO A 35 -20.38 6.58 2.40
CA PRO A 35 -21.50 6.62 1.48
C PRO A 35 -21.54 7.91 0.65
N GLY A 36 -22.03 7.80 -0.57
CA GLY A 36 -22.37 8.93 -1.40
C GLY A 36 -21.22 9.83 -1.84
N PHE A 37 -19.99 9.29 -1.93
CA PHE A 37 -18.82 10.05 -2.34
C PHE A 37 -18.93 10.47 -3.82
N ARG A 38 -18.58 11.70 -4.15
CA ARG A 38 -18.64 12.21 -5.54
C ARG A 38 -17.53 11.58 -6.38
N VAL A 39 -17.91 10.91 -7.47
CA VAL A 39 -16.93 10.28 -8.36
C VAL A 39 -15.99 11.29 -9.02
N ALA A 40 -16.46 12.51 -9.26
CA ALA A 40 -15.61 13.61 -9.74
C ALA A 40 -14.47 14.00 -8.79
N GLY A 41 -14.52 13.60 -7.52
CA GLY A 41 -13.40 13.71 -6.57
C GLY A 41 -12.39 12.57 -6.66
N LEU A 42 -12.70 11.52 -7.42
CA LEU A 42 -11.88 10.30 -7.55
C LEU A 42 -11.33 10.14 -8.98
N VAL A 43 -12.17 10.42 -9.98
CA VAL A 43 -11.86 10.23 -11.40
C VAL A 43 -11.94 11.58 -12.10
N GLU A 44 -10.84 12.01 -12.67
CA GLU A 44 -10.82 13.28 -13.39
C GLU A 44 -11.78 13.28 -14.58
N GLY A 45 -12.56 14.35 -14.71
CA GLY A 45 -13.53 14.50 -15.79
C GLY A 45 -14.82 13.69 -15.63
N ALA A 46 -14.99 12.96 -14.50
CA ALA A 46 -16.24 12.26 -14.24
C ALA A 46 -17.42 13.21 -14.00
N ASP A 47 -18.63 12.70 -14.23
CA ASP A 47 -19.88 13.42 -13.97
C ASP A 47 -19.91 13.89 -12.50
N LYS A 48 -20.17 15.19 -12.29
CA LYS A 48 -20.17 15.85 -10.98
C LYS A 48 -21.28 15.39 -10.05
N ASP A 49 -22.38 14.89 -10.61
CA ASP A 49 -23.55 14.45 -9.86
C ASP A 49 -23.50 12.95 -9.53
N ARG A 50 -22.62 12.21 -10.19
CA ARG A 50 -22.42 10.79 -9.93
C ARG A 50 -21.79 10.56 -8.57
N LYS A 51 -22.42 9.68 -7.79
CA LYS A 51 -21.96 9.27 -6.45
C LYS A 51 -21.74 7.76 -6.39
N ILE A 52 -20.87 7.36 -5.50
CA ILE A 52 -20.56 5.96 -5.21
C ILE A 52 -20.29 5.82 -3.70
N ASP A 53 -20.60 4.66 -3.13
CA ASP A 53 -20.18 4.32 -1.79
C ASP A 53 -18.77 3.72 -1.88
N ILE A 54 -17.76 4.42 -1.35
CA ILE A 54 -16.37 3.98 -1.45
C ILE A 54 -16.03 3.01 -0.33
N ALA A 55 -15.21 2.01 -0.64
CA ALA A 55 -14.69 1.06 0.32
C ALA A 55 -13.42 1.58 0.98
N MET A 56 -13.39 1.58 2.31
CA MET A 56 -12.19 1.86 3.10
C MET A 56 -11.52 0.53 3.43
N MET A 57 -10.30 0.32 2.91
CA MET A 57 -9.62 -0.97 2.94
C MET A 57 -8.19 -0.85 3.46
N VAL A 58 -7.72 -1.92 4.10
CA VAL A 58 -6.30 -2.23 4.27
C VAL A 58 -6.03 -3.57 3.61
N TRP A 59 -4.78 -3.82 3.19
CA TRP A 59 -4.46 -5.06 2.49
C TRP A 59 -3.49 -5.90 3.32
N LEU A 60 -3.84 -7.18 3.52
CA LEU A 60 -2.96 -8.14 4.19
C LEU A 60 -2.19 -8.94 3.14
N VAL A 61 -0.87 -8.92 3.26
CA VAL A 61 0.08 -9.72 2.49
C VAL A 61 0.69 -10.76 3.43
N ARG A 62 0.41 -12.05 3.21
CA ARG A 62 0.78 -13.13 4.11
C ARG A 62 1.66 -14.15 3.41
N GLY A 63 2.83 -14.43 3.95
CA GLY A 63 3.77 -15.42 3.42
C GLY A 63 5.17 -15.22 3.94
N ASN A 64 6.05 -16.18 3.69
CA ASN A 64 7.47 -16.13 4.05
C ASN A 64 7.72 -15.73 5.52
N GLY A 65 6.89 -16.25 6.44
CA GLY A 65 6.99 -15.96 7.88
C GLY A 65 6.56 -14.53 8.27
N ARG A 66 5.87 -13.78 7.39
CA ARG A 66 5.41 -12.40 7.62
C ARG A 66 3.91 -12.26 7.44
N ASN A 67 3.35 -11.35 8.21
CA ASN A 67 2.04 -10.76 8.01
C ASN A 67 2.26 -9.25 7.84
N ILE A 68 2.16 -8.77 6.61
CA ILE A 68 2.43 -7.38 6.24
C ILE A 68 1.09 -6.73 5.94
N LEU A 69 0.80 -5.59 6.57
CA LEU A 69 -0.30 -4.74 6.11
C LEU A 69 0.23 -3.70 5.13
N VAL A 70 -0.57 -3.40 4.11
CA VAL A 70 -0.42 -2.21 3.29
C VAL A 70 -1.54 -1.27 3.70
N ASP A 71 -1.15 -0.10 4.17
CA ASP A 71 -1.92 0.90 4.89
C ASP A 71 -2.47 0.42 6.24
N SER A 72 -2.79 1.37 7.11
CA SER A 72 -3.23 1.13 8.48
C SER A 72 -4.68 1.54 8.75
N GLY A 73 -5.31 2.23 7.79
CA GLY A 73 -6.66 2.75 7.94
C GLY A 73 -6.75 3.90 8.96
N PHE A 74 -7.96 4.22 9.39
CA PHE A 74 -8.22 5.23 10.43
C PHE A 74 -9.10 4.67 11.54
N TYR A 75 -9.05 5.32 12.74
CA TYR A 75 -9.88 4.92 13.86
C TYR A 75 -10.25 6.07 14.81
N HIS A 76 -9.65 7.25 14.67
CA HIS A 76 -9.97 8.39 15.54
C HIS A 76 -11.33 9.00 15.22
N GLU A 77 -12.10 9.32 16.27
CA GLU A 77 -13.50 9.81 16.18
C GLU A 77 -13.65 11.11 15.38
N LYS A 78 -12.62 11.96 15.33
CA LYS A 78 -12.64 13.20 14.55
C LYS A 78 -12.99 12.98 13.08
N PHE A 79 -12.60 11.83 12.50
CA PHE A 79 -12.89 11.50 11.12
C PHE A 79 -14.34 11.01 10.91
N PHE A 80 -14.97 10.45 11.95
CA PHE A 80 -16.38 10.03 11.88
C PHE A 80 -17.34 11.21 11.70
N ALA A 81 -17.07 12.31 12.40
CA ALA A 81 -17.87 13.53 12.25
C ALA A 81 -17.78 14.15 10.86
N GLN A 82 -16.65 14.00 10.19
CA GLN A 82 -16.40 14.58 8.86
C GLN A 82 -16.89 13.67 7.74
N TRP A 83 -16.67 12.36 7.84
CA TRP A 83 -16.83 11.42 6.73
C TRP A 83 -18.01 10.47 6.87
N HIS A 84 -18.64 10.42 8.05
CA HIS A 84 -19.83 9.60 8.36
C HIS A 84 -19.70 8.15 7.88
N PRO A 85 -18.61 7.42 8.22
CA PRO A 85 -18.42 6.05 7.77
C PRO A 85 -19.51 5.13 8.31
N THR A 86 -19.95 4.20 7.46
CA THR A 86 -20.86 3.11 7.82
C THR A 86 -20.11 1.78 7.87
N ASP A 87 -20.71 0.77 8.49
CA ASP A 87 -20.11 -0.59 8.63
C ASP A 87 -18.69 -0.57 9.24
N PHE A 88 -18.40 0.42 10.07
CA PHE A 88 -17.07 0.61 10.61
C PHE A 88 -16.69 -0.51 11.58
N VAL A 89 -15.50 -1.05 11.33
CA VAL A 89 -14.76 -1.95 12.22
C VAL A 89 -13.35 -1.41 12.34
N LYS A 90 -12.84 -1.25 13.55
CA LYS A 90 -11.47 -0.77 13.74
C LYS A 90 -10.49 -1.58 12.86
N PRO A 91 -9.57 -0.96 12.10
CA PRO A 91 -8.70 -1.69 11.17
C PRO A 91 -8.00 -2.89 11.80
N SER A 92 -7.49 -2.75 13.03
CA SER A 92 -6.89 -3.86 13.78
C SER A 92 -7.85 -5.01 14.10
N ASP A 93 -9.15 -4.73 14.27
CA ASP A 93 -10.16 -5.74 14.56
C ASP A 93 -10.59 -6.54 13.31
N THR A 94 -10.37 -5.99 12.11
CA THR A 94 -10.64 -6.71 10.86
C THR A 94 -9.76 -7.96 10.71
N LEU A 95 -8.58 -7.97 11.35
CA LEU A 95 -7.66 -9.09 11.33
C LEU A 95 -8.24 -10.39 11.90
N LYS A 96 -9.21 -10.28 12.81
CA LYS A 96 -9.93 -11.45 13.38
C LYS A 96 -10.64 -12.26 12.30
N ARG A 97 -11.08 -11.60 11.21
CA ARG A 97 -11.74 -12.24 10.06
C ARG A 97 -10.81 -13.17 9.27
N VAL A 98 -9.52 -13.01 9.44
CA VAL A 98 -8.46 -13.83 8.79
C VAL A 98 -7.60 -14.60 9.82
N GLY A 99 -8.10 -14.71 11.08
CA GLY A 99 -7.47 -15.47 12.15
C GLY A 99 -6.20 -14.86 12.72
N LEU A 100 -6.05 -13.54 12.66
CA LEU A 100 -4.90 -12.81 13.20
C LEU A 100 -5.32 -11.82 14.30
N GLN A 101 -4.31 -11.43 15.11
CA GLN A 101 -4.38 -10.34 16.08
C GLN A 101 -3.44 -9.21 15.65
N PRO A 102 -3.60 -7.99 16.19
CA PRO A 102 -2.69 -6.86 15.87
C PRO A 102 -1.22 -7.15 16.15
N GLU A 103 -0.92 -7.98 17.15
CA GLU A 103 0.43 -8.41 17.55
C GLU A 103 1.08 -9.37 16.56
N ASP A 104 0.29 -9.98 15.66
CA ASP A 104 0.78 -10.89 14.62
C ASP A 104 1.28 -10.14 13.38
N ILE A 105 0.96 -8.84 13.26
CA ILE A 105 1.44 -7.99 12.17
C ILE A 105 2.92 -7.67 12.39
N THR A 106 3.72 -8.09 11.42
CA THR A 106 5.18 -7.89 11.47
C THR A 106 5.61 -6.56 10.90
N ASP A 107 4.86 -6.06 9.91
CA ASP A 107 5.20 -4.88 9.14
C ASP A 107 3.93 -4.16 8.66
N VAL A 108 3.99 -2.83 8.57
CA VAL A 108 2.97 -2.00 7.91
C VAL A 108 3.67 -1.16 6.84
N ILE A 109 3.23 -1.24 5.60
CA ILE A 109 3.70 -0.37 4.52
C ILE A 109 2.68 0.74 4.36
N VAL A 110 3.01 1.95 4.75
CA VAL A 110 2.17 3.14 4.54
C VAL A 110 2.42 3.66 3.14
N THR A 111 1.38 3.66 2.31
CA THR A 111 1.49 4.10 0.92
C THR A 111 1.65 5.61 0.82
N HIS A 112 1.01 6.35 1.71
CA HIS A 112 1.09 7.80 1.83
C HIS A 112 0.48 8.28 3.15
N MET A 113 0.68 9.55 3.49
CA MET A 113 0.34 10.10 4.82
C MET A 113 -1.09 10.64 4.95
N HIS A 114 -2.02 10.35 4.02
CA HIS A 114 -3.42 10.72 4.27
C HIS A 114 -3.98 9.96 5.47
N TRP A 115 -4.88 10.64 6.18
CA TRP A 115 -5.47 10.18 7.44
C TRP A 115 -6.08 8.77 7.36
N ASP A 116 -6.72 8.41 6.25
CA ASP A 116 -7.37 7.12 6.05
C ASP A 116 -6.42 5.97 5.68
N HIS A 117 -5.14 6.26 5.54
CA HIS A 117 -4.06 5.30 5.32
C HIS A 117 -3.06 5.23 6.47
N ALA A 118 -2.86 6.34 7.19
CA ALA A 118 -1.79 6.49 8.18
C ALA A 118 -2.26 6.53 9.64
N ASP A 119 -3.52 6.90 9.93
CA ASP A 119 -4.01 7.13 11.30
C ASP A 119 -3.90 5.89 12.20
N GLY A 120 -3.99 4.68 11.63
CA GLY A 120 -3.91 3.43 12.38
C GLY A 120 -2.51 2.86 12.61
N MET A 121 -1.42 3.57 12.34
CA MET A 121 -0.05 3.04 12.46
C MET A 121 0.29 2.51 13.86
N ASP A 122 -0.26 3.10 14.90
CA ASP A 122 0.00 2.72 16.30
C ASP A 122 -0.84 1.52 16.78
N LEU A 123 -1.84 1.09 15.99
CA LEU A 123 -2.67 -0.09 16.27
C LEU A 123 -1.89 -1.41 16.23
N PHE A 124 -0.69 -1.43 15.66
CA PHE A 124 0.11 -2.64 15.43
C PHE A 124 1.41 -2.58 16.23
N PRO A 125 1.38 -3.02 17.52
CA PRO A 125 2.44 -2.70 18.49
C PRO A 125 3.79 -3.29 18.16
N LYS A 126 3.84 -4.41 17.43
CA LYS A 126 5.09 -5.09 17.05
C LYS A 126 5.54 -4.75 15.63
N ALA A 127 4.71 -4.10 14.82
CA ALA A 127 5.01 -3.85 13.43
C ALA A 127 6.13 -2.82 13.25
N ARG A 128 6.96 -3.06 12.25
CA ARG A 128 7.81 -2.02 11.66
C ARG A 128 7.02 -1.28 10.58
N ILE A 129 7.08 0.04 10.58
CA ILE A 129 6.39 0.89 9.63
C ILE A 129 7.33 1.22 8.47
N TRP A 130 6.91 0.98 7.24
CA TRP A 130 7.68 1.28 6.04
C TRP A 130 6.98 2.42 5.27
N ILE A 131 7.69 3.50 5.05
CA ILE A 131 7.17 4.69 4.36
C ILE A 131 8.26 5.29 3.49
N GLN A 132 7.89 5.95 2.39
CA GLN A 132 8.86 6.70 1.59
C GLN A 132 9.55 7.76 2.44
N LYS A 133 10.86 7.80 2.35
CA LYS A 133 11.70 8.76 3.07
C LYS A 133 11.26 10.20 2.81
N ASP A 134 11.04 10.50 1.53
CA ASP A 134 10.69 11.86 1.11
C ASP A 134 9.27 12.24 1.56
N GLU A 135 8.34 11.28 1.66
CA GLU A 135 6.99 11.48 2.19
C GLU A 135 7.05 11.89 3.66
N LEU A 136 7.72 11.08 4.50
CA LEU A 136 7.85 11.35 5.92
C LEU A 136 8.61 12.67 6.17
N GLN A 137 9.71 12.93 5.48
CA GLN A 137 10.50 14.15 5.67
C GLN A 137 9.72 15.40 5.29
N TYR A 138 8.98 15.37 4.18
CA TYR A 138 8.19 16.48 3.72
C TYR A 138 7.07 16.83 4.71
N TYR A 139 6.28 15.83 5.12
CA TYR A 139 5.16 16.06 6.05
C TYR A 139 5.59 16.24 7.51
N ALA A 140 6.80 15.84 7.89
CA ALA A 140 7.36 16.21 9.20
C ALA A 140 7.87 17.66 9.27
N GLY A 141 7.95 18.38 8.15
CA GLY A 141 8.55 19.72 8.14
C GLY A 141 7.97 20.68 7.10
N GLU A 142 8.45 20.62 5.87
CA GLU A 142 8.21 21.62 4.82
C GLU A 142 6.72 21.83 4.51
N ALA A 143 5.93 20.77 4.50
CA ALA A 143 4.51 20.81 4.17
C ALA A 143 3.71 21.81 5.02
N TRP A 144 4.12 22.05 6.25
CA TRP A 144 3.40 22.93 7.20
C TRP A 144 3.73 24.41 7.03
N GLN A 145 4.64 24.77 6.12
CA GLN A 145 4.94 26.16 5.80
C GLN A 145 3.86 26.82 4.94
N SER A 146 2.94 26.02 4.36
CA SER A 146 1.82 26.51 3.56
C SER A 146 0.57 25.66 3.80
N PRO A 147 -0.62 26.26 4.00
CA PRO A 147 -1.88 25.53 4.21
C PRO A 147 -2.35 24.73 2.97
N ARG A 148 -1.72 24.91 1.82
CA ARG A 148 -2.09 24.22 0.57
C ARG A 148 -1.33 22.92 0.34
N THR A 149 -0.34 22.61 1.16
CA THR A 149 0.63 21.54 0.89
C THR A 149 0.43 20.30 1.75
N HIS A 150 -0.56 20.30 2.64
CA HIS A 150 -0.86 19.20 3.55
C HIS A 150 -2.35 18.81 3.59
N GLY A 151 -3.10 19.06 2.51
CA GLY A 151 -4.51 18.66 2.41
C GLY A 151 -4.68 17.15 2.59
N GLY A 152 -5.59 16.73 3.49
CA GLY A 152 -5.80 15.32 3.83
C GLY A 152 -4.76 14.71 4.78
N ILE A 153 -3.72 15.46 5.17
CA ILE A 153 -2.72 15.03 6.15
C ILE A 153 -3.15 15.48 7.54
N ASP A 154 -3.18 14.57 8.47
CA ASP A 154 -3.43 14.89 9.88
C ASP A 154 -2.09 15.10 10.63
N ALA A 155 -2.01 16.16 11.41
CA ALA A 155 -0.80 16.51 12.17
C ALA A 155 -0.48 15.46 13.25
N ASP A 156 -1.50 14.89 13.89
CA ASP A 156 -1.30 13.87 14.92
C ASP A 156 -0.71 12.60 14.32
N ASP A 157 -1.12 12.22 13.10
CA ASP A 157 -0.58 11.05 12.39
C ASP A 157 0.90 11.24 12.05
N VAL A 158 1.28 12.47 11.66
CA VAL A 158 2.69 12.82 11.42
C VAL A 158 3.49 12.71 12.73
N LEU A 159 2.95 13.20 13.84
CA LEU A 159 3.60 13.09 15.14
C LEU A 159 3.73 11.61 15.59
N VAL A 160 2.73 10.77 15.32
CA VAL A 160 2.81 9.32 15.55
C VAL A 160 3.93 8.71 14.73
N ALA A 161 4.03 9.01 13.42
CA ALA A 161 5.09 8.51 12.56
C ALA A 161 6.49 8.92 13.04
N VAL A 162 6.67 10.19 13.43
CA VAL A 162 7.92 10.70 14.00
C VAL A 162 8.26 10.00 15.32
N LYS A 163 7.27 9.81 16.20
CA LYS A 163 7.45 9.08 17.46
C LYS A 163 7.89 7.63 17.21
N LEU A 164 7.24 6.93 16.29
CA LEU A 164 7.62 5.57 15.91
C LEU A 164 9.03 5.52 15.33
N ASN A 165 9.43 6.54 14.55
CA ASN A 165 10.77 6.65 14.01
C ASN A 165 11.83 6.81 15.12
N THR A 166 11.57 7.63 16.15
CA THR A 166 12.50 7.80 17.29
C THR A 166 12.62 6.53 18.15
N GLN A 167 11.66 5.63 18.05
CA GLN A 167 11.67 4.30 18.69
C GLN A 167 12.37 3.22 17.83
N GLY A 168 12.92 3.56 16.67
CA GLY A 168 13.55 2.62 15.75
C GLY A 168 12.57 1.72 14.98
N ARG A 169 11.26 2.05 15.01
CA ARG A 169 10.18 1.27 14.40
C ARG A 169 9.87 1.67 12.96
N VAL A 170 10.53 2.67 12.38
CA VAL A 170 10.32 3.07 11.00
C VAL A 170 11.45 2.56 10.11
N GLY A 171 11.10 1.98 8.96
CA GLY A 171 11.96 1.69 7.83
C GLY A 171 11.71 2.70 6.73
N LEU A 172 12.73 3.43 6.33
CA LEU A 172 12.61 4.39 5.25
C LEU A 172 12.81 3.70 3.90
N VAL A 173 11.78 3.75 3.06
CA VAL A 173 11.87 3.37 1.65
C VAL A 173 12.53 4.52 0.90
N ASN A 174 13.61 4.26 0.19
CA ASN A 174 14.39 5.30 -0.45
C ASN A 174 14.24 5.27 -1.97
N GLY A 175 13.19 5.92 -2.44
CA GLY A 175 12.91 6.07 -3.87
C GLY A 175 12.23 4.84 -4.48
N ASP A 176 12.50 4.65 -5.77
CA ASP A 176 11.74 3.76 -6.62
C ASP A 176 12.25 2.32 -6.65
N ALA A 177 11.32 1.37 -6.86
CA ALA A 177 11.58 -0.06 -7.06
C ALA A 177 12.41 -0.70 -5.92
N GLN A 178 12.22 -0.25 -4.68
CA GLN A 178 12.92 -0.83 -3.55
C GLN A 178 12.22 -2.12 -3.10
N GLU A 179 12.86 -3.26 -3.31
CA GLU A 179 12.44 -4.53 -2.73
C GLU A 179 12.77 -4.52 -1.23
N ILE A 180 11.74 -4.37 -0.37
CA ILE A 180 11.92 -4.33 1.10
C ILE A 180 11.93 -5.71 1.71
N PHE A 181 11.28 -6.67 1.07
CA PHE A 181 11.36 -8.11 1.37
C PHE A 181 11.38 -8.88 0.05
N PRO A 182 12.02 -10.06 -0.01
CA PRO A 182 12.00 -10.87 -1.20
C PRO A 182 10.55 -11.07 -1.72
N GLY A 183 10.25 -10.55 -2.91
CA GLY A 183 8.92 -10.61 -3.52
C GLY A 183 7.94 -9.50 -3.09
N VAL A 184 8.36 -8.53 -2.27
CA VAL A 184 7.56 -7.34 -1.92
C VAL A 184 8.37 -6.08 -2.22
N THR A 185 7.92 -5.31 -3.20
CA THR A 185 8.63 -4.15 -3.73
C THR A 185 7.77 -2.90 -3.64
N CYS A 186 8.32 -1.82 -3.09
CA CYS A 186 7.72 -0.50 -3.07
C CYS A 186 8.18 0.29 -4.32
N TYR A 187 7.23 0.89 -5.00
CA TYR A 187 7.45 1.72 -6.19
C TYR A 187 6.98 3.15 -5.93
N THR A 188 7.65 4.14 -6.49
CA THR A 188 7.16 5.52 -6.46
C THR A 188 5.83 5.62 -7.18
N GLY A 189 4.88 6.28 -6.56
CA GLY A 189 3.53 6.46 -7.06
C GLY A 189 3.37 7.65 -8.01
N GLY A 190 2.12 7.99 -8.29
CA GLY A 190 1.72 9.01 -9.25
C GLY A 190 1.50 10.39 -8.65
N LYS A 191 2.22 10.77 -7.60
CA LYS A 191 2.10 12.10 -6.99
C LYS A 191 0.69 12.41 -6.45
N HIS A 192 0.03 11.41 -5.88
CA HIS A 192 -1.19 11.62 -5.11
C HIS A 192 -0.89 12.50 -3.88
N THR A 193 0.19 12.18 -3.17
CA THR A 193 0.84 13.04 -2.18
C THR A 193 2.27 13.37 -2.62
N HIS A 194 3.06 14.01 -1.77
CA HIS A 194 4.42 14.45 -2.11
C HIS A 194 5.28 13.30 -2.65
N ALA A 195 5.26 12.14 -1.99
CA ALA A 195 6.01 10.95 -2.39
C ALA A 195 5.21 9.66 -2.13
N SER A 196 3.94 9.62 -2.57
CA SER A 196 3.13 8.41 -2.48
C SER A 196 3.79 7.22 -3.17
N GLN A 197 3.52 6.02 -2.68
CA GLN A 197 4.02 4.76 -3.24
C GLN A 197 2.88 3.77 -3.50
N PHE A 198 3.15 2.77 -4.34
CA PHE A 198 2.35 1.57 -4.49
C PHE A 198 3.20 0.32 -4.28
N VAL A 199 2.57 -0.83 -4.06
CA VAL A 199 3.27 -2.04 -3.66
C VAL A 199 3.04 -3.17 -4.67
N GLY A 200 4.11 -3.75 -5.18
CA GLY A 200 4.08 -4.97 -5.97
C GLY A 200 4.37 -6.18 -5.08
N VAL A 201 3.51 -7.20 -5.16
CA VAL A 201 3.60 -8.43 -4.36
C VAL A 201 3.65 -9.64 -5.27
N ASN A 202 4.68 -10.47 -5.16
CA ASN A 202 4.82 -11.71 -5.92
C ASN A 202 3.85 -12.77 -5.37
N THR A 203 2.98 -13.29 -6.23
CA THR A 203 2.00 -14.33 -5.90
C THR A 203 2.06 -15.50 -6.88
N ALA A 204 1.32 -16.57 -6.63
CA ALA A 204 1.22 -17.71 -7.53
C ALA A 204 0.63 -17.33 -8.91
N ALA A 205 -0.21 -16.30 -8.98
CA ALA A 205 -0.82 -15.83 -10.22
C ALA A 205 -0.01 -14.70 -10.92
N GLY A 206 1.19 -14.39 -10.42
CA GLY A 206 1.99 -13.27 -10.87
C GLY A 206 2.00 -12.12 -9.87
N THR A 207 2.44 -10.95 -10.28
CA THR A 207 2.51 -9.79 -9.41
C THR A 207 1.12 -9.18 -9.18
N VAL A 208 0.70 -9.11 -7.92
CA VAL A 208 -0.40 -8.26 -7.47
C VAL A 208 0.16 -6.87 -7.23
N VAL A 209 -0.49 -5.84 -7.77
CA VAL A 209 -0.16 -4.43 -7.55
C VAL A 209 -1.23 -3.83 -6.64
N LEU A 210 -0.86 -3.46 -5.43
CA LEU A 210 -1.70 -2.71 -4.50
C LEU A 210 -1.48 -1.23 -4.80
N ALA A 211 -2.38 -0.66 -5.60
CA ALA A 211 -2.23 0.69 -6.14
C ALA A 211 -2.49 1.79 -5.10
N SER A 212 -3.30 1.46 -4.07
CA SER A 212 -3.81 2.46 -3.12
C SER A 212 -4.36 3.69 -3.88
N ASP A 213 -4.15 4.87 -3.40
CA ASP A 213 -4.72 6.10 -3.96
C ASP A 213 -4.02 6.61 -5.24
N ASN A 214 -3.04 5.88 -5.75
CA ASN A 214 -2.56 6.14 -7.11
C ASN A 214 -3.58 5.71 -8.18
N VAL A 215 -4.57 4.88 -7.79
CA VAL A 215 -5.75 4.48 -8.55
C VAL A 215 -6.91 4.37 -7.55
N TYR A 216 -7.87 5.26 -7.59
CA TYR A 216 -9.03 5.20 -6.69
C TYR A 216 -10.04 4.12 -7.08
N LEU A 217 -10.40 4.10 -8.37
CA LEU A 217 -11.40 3.19 -8.93
C LEU A 217 -10.81 2.48 -10.16
N TYR A 218 -11.31 1.30 -10.48
CA TYR A 218 -10.97 0.61 -11.75
C TYR A 218 -11.18 1.50 -12.97
N GLU A 219 -12.15 2.41 -12.90
CA GLU A 219 -12.44 3.38 -13.95
C GLU A 219 -11.22 4.24 -14.33
N ASN A 220 -10.34 4.60 -13.38
CA ASN A 220 -9.10 5.32 -13.69
C ASN A 220 -8.23 4.52 -14.66
N LEU A 221 -8.10 3.20 -14.44
CA LEU A 221 -7.30 2.29 -15.28
C LEU A 221 -7.97 2.00 -16.62
N GLU A 222 -9.29 1.79 -16.62
CA GLU A 222 -10.09 1.44 -17.80
C GLU A 222 -10.12 2.59 -18.81
N LYS A 223 -10.34 3.80 -18.32
CA LYS A 223 -10.39 5.01 -19.15
C LYS A 223 -9.02 5.65 -19.36
N HIS A 224 -7.99 5.17 -18.64
CA HIS A 224 -6.66 5.78 -18.58
C HIS A 224 -6.74 7.28 -18.31
N VAL A 225 -7.42 7.63 -17.23
CA VAL A 225 -7.56 9.00 -16.75
C VAL A 225 -6.95 9.15 -15.36
N PRO A 226 -6.39 10.32 -15.04
CA PRO A 226 -5.80 10.54 -13.72
C PRO A 226 -6.84 10.43 -12.61
N ILE A 227 -6.35 10.15 -11.41
CA ILE A 227 -7.13 10.43 -10.20
C ILE A 227 -7.36 11.95 -10.09
N ALA A 228 -8.52 12.34 -9.57
CA ALA A 228 -8.88 13.77 -9.46
C ALA A 228 -8.00 14.53 -8.47
N ALA A 229 -7.53 13.85 -7.40
CA ALA A 229 -6.67 14.43 -6.36
C ALA A 229 -5.21 14.02 -6.58
N THR A 230 -4.55 14.56 -7.60
CA THR A 230 -3.12 14.38 -7.84
C THR A 230 -2.40 15.71 -7.96
N LEU A 231 -1.15 15.76 -7.49
CA LEU A 231 -0.26 16.91 -7.63
C LEU A 231 0.36 16.99 -9.04
N ASP A 232 0.37 15.87 -9.79
CA ASP A 232 0.95 15.77 -11.13
C ASP A 232 0.20 14.71 -11.96
N ARG A 233 -0.64 15.18 -12.87
CA ARG A 233 -1.49 14.34 -13.75
C ARG A 233 -0.69 13.37 -14.62
N GLU A 234 0.37 13.86 -15.24
CA GLU A 234 1.21 13.03 -16.11
C GLU A 234 1.97 11.96 -15.32
N SER A 235 2.43 12.31 -14.12
CA SER A 235 3.06 11.35 -13.22
C SER A 235 2.07 10.25 -12.83
N ASN A 236 0.80 10.58 -12.57
CA ASN A 236 -0.21 9.60 -12.25
C ASN A 236 -0.49 8.65 -13.42
N LEU A 237 -0.61 9.17 -14.65
CA LEU A 237 -0.78 8.31 -15.84
C LEU A 237 0.43 7.38 -16.06
N ARG A 238 1.66 7.90 -15.92
CA ARG A 238 2.87 7.06 -16.00
C ARG A 238 2.89 5.95 -14.92
N ALA A 239 2.41 6.26 -13.71
CA ALA A 239 2.30 5.26 -12.66
C ALA A 239 1.27 4.17 -13.02
N GLN A 240 0.11 4.54 -13.59
CA GLN A 240 -0.87 3.57 -14.08
C GLN A 240 -0.30 2.67 -15.18
N ASP A 241 0.44 3.23 -16.14
CA ASP A 241 1.09 2.44 -17.20
C ASP A 241 2.11 1.47 -16.62
N ARG A 242 2.89 1.92 -15.64
CA ARG A 242 3.84 1.05 -14.94
C ARG A 242 3.16 -0.07 -14.17
N MET A 243 2.05 0.20 -13.49
CA MET A 243 1.27 -0.82 -12.80
C MET A 243 0.78 -1.89 -13.78
N LYS A 244 0.31 -1.50 -14.99
CA LYS A 244 -0.09 -2.43 -16.05
C LYS A 244 1.08 -3.30 -16.55
N GLN A 245 2.30 -2.75 -16.59
CA GLN A 245 3.51 -3.50 -16.98
C GLN A 245 3.97 -4.49 -15.89
N LEU A 246 3.80 -4.13 -14.61
CA LEU A 246 4.24 -4.94 -13.47
C LEU A 246 3.26 -6.05 -13.12
N ALA A 247 1.96 -5.79 -13.23
CA ALA A 247 0.92 -6.71 -12.80
C ALA A 247 0.93 -8.00 -13.64
N GLY A 248 0.67 -9.14 -13.01
CA GLY A 248 0.52 -10.42 -13.68
C GLY A 248 -0.67 -10.46 -14.64
N SER A 249 -1.69 -9.63 -14.35
CA SER A 249 -2.81 -9.33 -15.24
C SER A 249 -3.47 -8.02 -14.80
N PRO A 250 -4.28 -7.33 -15.67
CA PRO A 250 -4.99 -6.10 -15.29
C PRO A 250 -5.88 -6.26 -14.05
N ARG A 251 -6.47 -7.45 -13.87
CA ARG A 251 -7.30 -7.79 -12.71
C ARG A 251 -6.54 -7.74 -11.38
N LEU A 252 -5.21 -7.90 -11.42
CA LEU A 252 -4.34 -7.92 -10.24
C LEU A 252 -3.81 -6.52 -9.88
N ILE A 253 -4.32 -5.45 -10.50
CA ILE A 253 -4.11 -4.07 -10.03
C ILE A 253 -5.30 -3.72 -9.14
N ILE A 254 -5.04 -3.51 -7.85
CA ILE A 254 -6.08 -3.34 -6.84
C ILE A 254 -6.18 -1.85 -6.47
N PRO A 255 -7.31 -1.19 -6.78
CA PRO A 255 -7.57 0.20 -6.45
C PRO A 255 -7.70 0.45 -4.95
N GLY A 256 -7.51 1.72 -4.54
CA GLY A 256 -7.59 2.15 -3.14
C GLY A 256 -9.01 2.05 -2.56
N HIS A 257 -10.02 2.49 -3.32
CA HIS A 257 -11.36 2.72 -2.75
C HIS A 257 -12.52 2.11 -3.53
N ASP A 258 -12.25 1.30 -4.57
CA ASP A 258 -13.31 0.73 -5.39
C ASP A 258 -14.06 -0.38 -4.64
N PRO A 259 -15.38 -0.25 -4.41
CA PRO A 259 -16.17 -1.29 -3.76
C PRO A 259 -16.21 -2.60 -4.56
N ALA A 260 -15.95 -2.54 -5.88
CA ALA A 260 -15.89 -3.72 -6.74
C ALA A 260 -14.74 -4.68 -6.36
N VAL A 261 -13.74 -4.24 -5.60
CA VAL A 261 -12.73 -5.13 -5.01
C VAL A 261 -13.39 -6.23 -4.17
N MET A 262 -14.44 -5.89 -3.40
CA MET A 262 -15.15 -6.85 -2.56
C MET A 262 -16.00 -7.85 -3.36
N THR A 263 -16.31 -7.58 -4.62
CA THR A 263 -17.15 -8.46 -5.47
C THR A 263 -16.39 -9.16 -6.58
N ASN A 264 -15.26 -8.60 -7.01
CA ASN A 264 -14.44 -9.15 -8.09
C ASN A 264 -13.60 -10.37 -7.67
N PHE A 265 -13.43 -10.59 -6.37
CA PHE A 265 -12.62 -11.67 -5.81
C PHE A 265 -13.45 -12.53 -4.85
N PRO A 266 -13.04 -13.81 -4.61
CA PRO A 266 -13.67 -14.65 -3.62
C PRO A 266 -13.74 -13.96 -2.25
N ASN A 267 -14.92 -14.01 -1.63
CA ASN A 267 -15.19 -13.37 -0.35
C ASN A 267 -15.41 -14.47 0.73
N PRO A 268 -14.35 -14.96 1.38
CA PRO A 268 -14.44 -16.05 2.34
C PRO A 268 -15.13 -15.64 3.65
N GLU A 269 -15.13 -14.35 3.95
CA GLU A 269 -15.76 -13.77 5.15
C GLU A 269 -16.25 -12.36 4.81
N VAL A 270 -17.28 -11.88 5.49
CA VAL A 270 -17.84 -10.55 5.27
C VAL A 270 -16.76 -9.48 5.41
N GLY A 271 -16.60 -8.67 4.36
CA GLY A 271 -15.57 -7.61 4.28
C GLY A 271 -14.15 -8.12 4.04
N VAL A 272 -13.98 -9.37 3.59
CA VAL A 272 -12.69 -9.93 3.19
C VAL A 272 -12.76 -10.34 1.73
N ALA A 273 -11.91 -9.80 0.88
CA ALA A 273 -11.71 -10.29 -0.48
C ALA A 273 -10.35 -10.98 -0.58
N LYS A 274 -10.32 -12.24 -0.99
CA LYS A 274 -9.09 -12.98 -1.25
C LYS A 274 -8.64 -12.71 -2.67
N ILE A 275 -7.60 -11.88 -2.82
CA ILE A 275 -7.05 -11.48 -4.12
C ILE A 275 -6.24 -12.64 -4.72
N GLN A 276 -5.40 -13.26 -3.90
CA GLN A 276 -4.62 -14.46 -4.20
C GLN A 276 -4.36 -15.29 -2.94
#